data_a1830570f99171d5972f6a294dd33d6a
#
_entry.id   a1830570f99171d5972f6a294dd33d6a
#
_cell.length_a   1.000
_cell.length_b   1.000
_cell.length_c   1.000
_cell.angle_alpha   90.00
_cell.angle_beta   90.00
_cell.angle_gamma   90.00
#
_symmetry.space_group_name_H-M   'P 1'
#
loop_
_entity.id
_entity.type
_entity.pdbx_description
1 polymer ?
#
loop_
_entity_poly.entity_id
_entity_poly.type
_entity_poly.pdbx_seq_one_letter_code
_entity_poly.pdbx_strand_id
1 'polypeptide(L)'
;QLDEIKEISATAHKHKLKIHMDGARFANALVSLNCTPAEMTWKSGIDVLSFGATKNGCLAAEAIIFFNQELVGNLPFLMKRAGHLLSKMRFVSAQLDAYISNDVWLKNAKHANAMGKKLSQGLQQHKNVELAYPTDANEVFVKIPKNIIDQLNSHGYKINDDEWEGKAVRLVAAWNTDPTDVESFLNIIKS
;
A
#
# COMPACT_ATOMS: atom_id res chain seq x y z
N GLN A 1 -12.10 -2.45 -7.06
CA GLN A 1 -12.36 -1.74 -8.34
C GLN A 1 -12.87 -0.32 -8.06
N LEU A 2 -12.80 0.61 -9.07
CA LEU A 2 -13.34 1.96 -8.90
C LEU A 2 -14.86 1.97 -8.63
N ASP A 3 -15.59 1.05 -9.25
CA ASP A 3 -17.03 0.98 -9.05
C ASP A 3 -17.41 0.50 -7.65
N GLU A 4 -16.62 -0.37 -7.03
CA GLU A 4 -16.79 -0.76 -5.63
C GLU A 4 -16.63 0.45 -4.69
N ILE A 5 -15.64 1.31 -4.95
CA ILE A 5 -15.46 2.56 -4.17
C ILE A 5 -16.70 3.44 -4.29
N LYS A 6 -17.25 3.60 -5.49
CA LYS A 6 -18.47 4.39 -5.73
C LYS A 6 -19.69 3.80 -5.02
N GLU A 7 -19.87 2.48 -5.07
CA GLU A 7 -20.98 1.78 -4.40
C GLU A 7 -20.91 1.92 -2.88
N ILE A 8 -19.71 1.73 -2.30
CA ILE A 8 -19.46 1.94 -0.87
C ILE A 8 -19.78 3.40 -0.51
N SER A 9 -19.31 4.34 -1.30
CA SER A 9 -19.54 5.77 -1.07
C SER A 9 -21.02 6.14 -1.16
N ALA A 10 -21.71 5.66 -2.18
CA ALA A 10 -23.14 5.90 -2.33
C ALA A 10 -23.96 5.32 -1.16
N THR A 11 -23.58 4.12 -0.71
CA THR A 11 -24.23 3.47 0.44
C THR A 11 -23.99 4.25 1.73
N ALA A 12 -22.76 4.66 2.00
CA ALA A 12 -22.42 5.43 3.20
C ALA A 12 -23.14 6.79 3.21
N HIS A 13 -23.14 7.51 2.10
CA HIS A 13 -23.80 8.82 1.99
C HIS A 13 -25.31 8.72 2.12
N LYS A 14 -25.93 7.65 1.62
CA LYS A 14 -27.36 7.37 1.85
C LYS A 14 -27.68 7.27 3.34
N HIS A 15 -26.74 6.77 4.15
CA HIS A 15 -26.86 6.71 5.60
C HIS A 15 -26.27 7.93 6.32
N LYS A 16 -25.96 9.02 5.60
CA LYS A 16 -25.35 10.26 6.14
C LYS A 16 -24.00 10.04 6.81
N LEU A 17 -23.29 8.97 6.43
CA LEU A 17 -21.95 8.70 6.89
C LEU A 17 -20.92 9.40 6.00
N LYS A 18 -19.79 9.77 6.59
CA LYS A 18 -18.62 10.29 5.89
C LYS A 18 -17.61 9.18 5.66
N ILE A 19 -16.81 9.32 4.60
CA ILE A 19 -15.88 8.29 4.19
C ILE A 19 -14.44 8.79 4.29
N HIS A 20 -13.66 8.06 5.06
CA HIS A 20 -12.20 8.19 5.10
C HIS A 20 -11.57 7.03 4.31
N MET A 21 -10.70 7.38 3.37
CA MET A 21 -9.86 6.39 2.68
C MET A 21 -8.49 6.33 3.36
N ASP A 22 -8.11 5.15 3.87
CA ASP A 22 -6.72 4.88 4.24
C ASP A 22 -5.89 4.71 2.95
N GLY A 23 -5.09 5.70 2.66
CA GLY A 23 -4.23 5.75 1.48
C GLY A 23 -2.76 5.44 1.78
N ALA A 24 -2.47 4.59 2.77
CA ALA A 24 -1.09 4.18 3.10
C ALA A 24 -0.34 3.58 1.89
N ARG A 25 -1.08 3.02 0.93
CA ARG A 25 -0.58 2.54 -0.38
C ARG A 25 -1.36 3.13 -1.55
N PHE A 26 -1.77 4.38 -1.41
CA PHE A 26 -2.57 5.07 -2.42
C PHE A 26 -1.95 5.01 -3.82
N ALA A 27 -0.64 5.29 -3.93
CA ALA A 27 0.06 5.26 -5.21
C ALA A 27 0.06 3.87 -5.86
N ASN A 28 0.22 2.80 -5.09
CA ASN A 28 0.19 1.43 -5.60
C ASN A 28 -1.19 1.06 -6.16
N ALA A 29 -2.25 1.41 -5.43
CA ALA A 29 -3.63 1.20 -5.89
C ALA A 29 -3.93 2.04 -7.14
N LEU A 30 -3.51 3.31 -7.17
CA LEU A 30 -3.71 4.21 -8.30
C LEU A 30 -3.09 3.68 -9.59
N VAL A 31 -1.85 3.20 -9.51
CA VAL A 31 -1.13 2.58 -10.64
C VAL A 31 -1.83 1.29 -11.10
N SER A 32 -2.29 0.47 -10.16
CA SER A 32 -3.00 -0.78 -10.46
C SER A 32 -4.33 -0.53 -11.16
N LEU A 33 -5.09 0.44 -10.66
CA LEU A 33 -6.40 0.81 -11.23
C LEU A 33 -6.28 1.61 -12.54
N ASN A 34 -5.10 2.11 -12.86
CA ASN A 34 -4.84 2.96 -14.03
C ASN A 34 -5.83 4.14 -14.14
N CYS A 35 -6.04 4.84 -13.04
CA CYS A 35 -6.96 5.97 -12.94
C CYS A 35 -6.28 7.21 -12.38
N THR A 36 -6.97 8.34 -12.43
CA THR A 36 -6.47 9.59 -11.84
C THR A 36 -6.71 9.62 -10.32
N PRO A 37 -5.92 10.39 -9.54
CA PRO A 37 -6.17 10.60 -8.12
C PRO A 37 -7.59 11.10 -7.83
N ALA A 38 -8.11 11.97 -8.67
CA ALA A 38 -9.46 12.50 -8.55
C ALA A 38 -10.55 11.43 -8.71
N GLU A 39 -10.37 10.51 -9.67
CA GLU A 39 -11.32 9.40 -9.90
C GLU A 39 -11.31 8.43 -8.74
N MET A 40 -10.16 8.15 -8.16
CA MET A 40 -10.05 7.22 -7.03
C MET A 40 -10.51 7.86 -5.70
N THR A 41 -10.65 9.18 -5.63
CA THR A 41 -10.99 9.90 -4.39
C THR A 41 -12.33 10.64 -4.47
N TRP A 42 -12.28 11.97 -4.56
CA TRP A 42 -13.43 12.83 -4.41
C TRP A 42 -14.51 12.62 -5.49
N LYS A 43 -14.12 12.25 -6.71
CA LYS A 43 -15.10 11.88 -7.77
C LYS A 43 -15.81 10.56 -7.48
N SER A 44 -15.23 9.70 -6.65
CA SER A 44 -15.86 8.47 -6.18
C SER A 44 -16.54 8.64 -4.82
N GLY A 45 -16.63 9.85 -4.28
CA GLY A 45 -17.36 10.16 -3.07
C GLY A 45 -16.54 10.05 -1.77
N ILE A 46 -15.21 10.04 -1.84
CA ILE A 46 -14.35 10.06 -0.64
C ILE A 46 -14.33 11.47 -0.05
N ASP A 47 -14.60 11.59 1.25
CA ASP A 47 -14.59 12.86 1.98
C ASP A 47 -13.19 13.24 2.49
N VAL A 48 -12.40 12.25 2.95
CA VAL A 48 -11.06 12.44 3.53
C VAL A 48 -10.11 11.33 3.08
N LEU A 49 -8.87 11.68 2.79
CA LEU A 49 -7.80 10.73 2.45
C LEU A 49 -6.63 10.89 3.41
N SER A 50 -6.15 9.80 4.00
CA SER A 50 -4.80 9.72 4.54
C SER A 50 -3.83 9.37 3.41
N PHE A 51 -3.11 10.37 2.90
CA PHE A 51 -2.18 10.18 1.78
C PHE A 51 -0.82 9.75 2.29
N GLY A 52 -0.48 8.47 2.05
CA GLY A 52 0.76 7.86 2.50
C GLY A 52 1.91 8.03 1.53
N ALA A 53 3.05 8.51 2.02
CA ALA A 53 4.28 8.60 1.24
C ALA A 53 5.43 7.78 1.85
N THR A 54 5.40 7.49 3.14
CA THR A 54 6.45 6.75 3.86
C THR A 54 6.69 5.35 3.26
N LYS A 55 5.63 4.60 2.96
CA LYS A 55 5.77 3.24 2.40
C LYS A 55 6.25 3.20 0.95
N ASN A 56 6.37 4.36 0.30
CA ASN A 56 6.67 4.46 -1.12
C ASN A 56 7.86 5.39 -1.43
N GLY A 57 8.78 5.56 -0.48
CA GLY A 57 10.07 6.20 -0.70
C GLY A 57 10.39 7.41 0.17
N CYS A 58 9.43 7.97 0.91
CA CYS A 58 9.73 8.98 1.91
C CYS A 58 10.28 8.36 3.20
N LEU A 59 11.08 9.13 3.93
CA LEU A 59 11.59 8.71 5.24
C LEU A 59 10.44 8.63 6.27
N ALA A 60 9.68 9.72 6.40
CA ALA A 60 8.51 9.80 7.27
C ALA A 60 7.67 11.01 6.85
N ALA A 61 6.71 10.80 5.94
CA ALA A 61 5.84 11.85 5.47
C ALA A 61 4.45 11.29 5.11
N GLU A 62 3.44 11.84 5.75
CA GLU A 62 2.03 11.51 5.54
C GLU A 62 1.23 12.82 5.49
N ALA A 63 0.15 12.85 4.74
CA ALA A 63 -0.74 14.01 4.66
C ALA A 63 -2.20 13.59 4.85
N ILE A 64 -3.00 14.43 5.47
CA ILE A 64 -4.45 14.28 5.51
C ILE A 64 -5.04 15.28 4.54
N ILE A 65 -5.79 14.79 3.56
CA ILE A 65 -6.42 15.61 2.52
C ILE A 65 -7.94 15.58 2.73
N PHE A 66 -8.50 16.75 2.98
CA PHE A 66 -9.95 16.94 3.15
C PHE A 66 -10.55 17.40 1.82
N PHE A 67 -11.34 16.57 1.19
CA PHE A 67 -12.16 16.93 0.04
C PHE A 67 -13.47 17.60 0.49
N ASN A 68 -13.97 17.21 1.67
CA ASN A 68 -15.12 17.83 2.32
C ASN A 68 -14.63 18.80 3.41
N GLN A 69 -14.70 20.10 3.13
CA GLN A 69 -14.21 21.15 4.03
C GLN A 69 -14.99 21.27 5.35
N GLU A 70 -16.24 20.80 5.41
CA GLU A 70 -17.03 20.78 6.64
C GLU A 70 -16.39 19.92 7.74
N LEU A 71 -15.55 18.95 7.36
CA LEU A 71 -14.88 18.04 8.29
C LEU A 71 -13.59 18.63 8.91
N VAL A 72 -13.10 19.77 8.42
CA VAL A 72 -11.87 20.38 8.94
C VAL A 72 -12.04 20.85 10.39
N GLY A 73 -13.16 21.52 10.70
CA GLY A 73 -13.53 21.91 12.06
C GLY A 73 -12.36 22.46 12.90
N ASN A 74 -12.12 21.81 14.06
CA ASN A 74 -11.07 22.16 15.01
C ASN A 74 -9.73 21.45 14.74
N LEU A 75 -9.49 21.00 13.50
CA LEU A 75 -8.28 20.24 13.11
C LEU A 75 -6.95 20.85 13.60
N PRO A 76 -6.69 22.18 13.48
CA PRO A 76 -5.45 22.77 13.97
C PRO A 76 -5.19 22.52 15.45
N PHE A 77 -6.24 22.59 16.27
CA PHE A 77 -6.15 22.31 17.72
C PHE A 77 -5.95 20.81 17.98
N LEU A 78 -6.61 19.95 17.24
CA LEU A 78 -6.44 18.51 17.33
C LEU A 78 -5.03 18.08 16.94
N MET A 79 -4.48 18.62 15.86
CA MET A 79 -3.10 18.37 15.41
C MET A 79 -2.10 18.79 16.50
N LYS A 80 -2.26 19.97 17.08
CA LYS A 80 -1.40 20.45 18.16
C LYS A 80 -1.48 19.55 19.39
N ARG A 81 -2.69 19.20 19.83
CA ARG A 81 -2.92 18.31 20.97
C ARG A 81 -2.36 16.91 20.77
N ALA A 82 -2.42 16.39 19.56
CA ALA A 82 -1.90 15.08 19.18
C ALA A 82 -0.39 15.06 18.88
N GLY A 83 0.32 16.19 19.03
CA GLY A 83 1.77 16.26 18.78
C GLY A 83 2.14 16.32 17.28
N HIS A 84 1.19 16.52 16.39
CA HIS A 84 1.43 16.58 14.94
C HIS A 84 1.79 17.98 14.42
N LEU A 85 2.05 18.94 15.31
CA LEU A 85 2.51 20.27 14.94
C LEU A 85 4.03 20.39 15.20
N LEU A 86 4.82 19.80 14.33
CA LEU A 86 6.27 19.83 14.37
C LEU A 86 6.80 21.21 13.96
N SER A 87 7.67 21.86 14.78
CA SER A 87 8.24 23.17 14.48
C SER A 87 9.10 23.18 13.18
N LYS A 88 9.61 22.03 12.76
CA LYS A 88 10.40 21.82 11.54
C LYS A 88 9.58 21.12 10.44
N MET A 89 8.29 21.39 10.35
CA MET A 89 7.37 20.77 9.37
C MET A 89 7.87 20.90 7.93
N ARG A 90 8.70 21.92 7.59
CA ARG A 90 9.29 22.05 6.26
C ARG A 90 10.08 20.81 5.79
N PHE A 91 10.65 20.01 6.71
CA PHE A 91 11.35 18.78 6.34
C PHE A 91 10.38 17.66 5.92
N VAL A 92 9.17 17.64 6.49
CA VAL A 92 8.10 16.74 6.06
C VAL A 92 7.53 17.23 4.72
N SER A 93 7.24 18.52 4.61
CA SER A 93 6.70 19.12 3.39
C SER A 93 7.64 18.96 2.20
N ALA A 94 8.95 19.12 2.38
CA ALA A 94 9.94 18.94 1.32
C ALA A 94 10.00 17.48 0.81
N GLN A 95 9.76 16.49 1.70
CA GLN A 95 9.65 15.09 1.27
C GLN A 95 8.40 14.88 0.39
N LEU A 96 7.24 15.43 0.80
CA LEU A 96 6.02 15.34 0.02
C LEU A 96 6.16 16.05 -1.33
N ASP A 97 6.77 17.25 -1.36
CA ASP A 97 7.03 17.99 -2.59
C ASP A 97 7.91 17.18 -3.56
N ALA A 98 9.02 16.64 -3.08
CA ALA A 98 9.90 15.78 -3.88
C ALA A 98 9.19 14.50 -4.36
N TYR A 99 8.34 13.92 -3.50
CA TYR A 99 7.61 12.69 -3.77
C TYR A 99 6.61 12.82 -4.92
N ILE A 100 5.83 13.92 -4.93
CA ILE A 100 4.84 14.16 -6.00
C ILE A 100 5.47 14.76 -7.26
N SER A 101 6.63 15.40 -7.14
CA SER A 101 7.31 16.02 -8.28
C SER A 101 7.83 14.98 -9.27
N ASN A 102 7.75 15.29 -10.57
CA ASN A 102 8.27 14.44 -11.65
C ASN A 102 7.76 12.97 -11.62
N ASP A 103 6.58 12.75 -11.07
CA ASP A 103 5.94 11.43 -10.95
C ASP A 103 6.76 10.38 -10.17
N VAL A 104 7.63 10.81 -9.26
CA VAL A 104 8.46 9.89 -8.46
C VAL A 104 7.59 8.87 -7.73
N TRP A 105 6.51 9.30 -7.10
CA TRP A 105 5.55 8.45 -6.40
C TRP A 105 4.91 7.37 -7.28
N LEU A 106 4.58 7.70 -8.53
CA LEU A 106 4.01 6.74 -9.49
C LEU A 106 5.07 5.76 -10.01
N LYS A 107 6.30 6.25 -10.26
CA LYS A 107 7.43 5.40 -10.68
C LYS A 107 7.78 4.37 -9.61
N ASN A 108 7.86 4.80 -8.36
CA ASN A 108 8.12 3.94 -7.20
C ASN A 108 7.03 2.87 -7.03
N ALA A 109 5.76 3.29 -7.10
CA ALA A 109 4.62 2.38 -6.99
C ALA A 109 4.56 1.38 -8.15
N LYS A 110 4.83 1.83 -9.38
CA LYS A 110 4.89 0.96 -10.56
C LYS A 110 5.97 -0.11 -10.43
N HIS A 111 7.15 0.28 -9.91
CA HIS A 111 8.22 -0.66 -9.64
C HIS A 111 7.82 -1.69 -8.57
N ALA A 112 7.31 -1.23 -7.43
CA ALA A 112 6.85 -2.11 -6.35
C ALA A 112 5.78 -3.11 -6.81
N ASN A 113 4.79 -2.64 -7.58
CA ASN A 113 3.75 -3.51 -8.14
C ASN A 113 4.32 -4.53 -9.13
N ALA A 114 5.31 -4.13 -9.96
CA ALA A 114 5.97 -5.05 -10.88
C ALA A 114 6.74 -6.15 -10.13
N MET A 115 7.41 -5.81 -9.03
CA MET A 115 8.11 -6.78 -8.17
C MET A 115 7.13 -7.71 -7.44
N GLY A 116 6.01 -7.18 -6.94
CA GLY A 116 4.93 -8.00 -6.37
C GLY A 116 4.37 -8.99 -7.39
N LYS A 117 4.12 -8.53 -8.61
CA LYS A 117 3.67 -9.39 -9.71
C LYS A 117 4.70 -10.45 -10.09
N LYS A 118 5.98 -10.09 -10.20
CA LYS A 118 7.08 -11.03 -10.47
C LYS A 118 7.15 -12.11 -9.39
N LEU A 119 7.05 -11.71 -8.12
CA LEU A 119 7.06 -12.61 -6.98
C LEU A 119 5.87 -13.58 -7.01
N SER A 120 4.66 -13.07 -7.18
CA SER A 120 3.44 -13.90 -7.20
C SER A 120 3.42 -14.90 -8.37
N GLN A 121 3.85 -14.47 -9.56
CA GLN A 121 3.96 -15.35 -10.72
C GLN A 121 5.00 -16.46 -10.52
N GLY A 122 6.12 -16.15 -9.89
CA GLY A 122 7.14 -17.14 -9.56
C GLY A 122 6.68 -18.16 -8.51
N LEU A 123 5.96 -17.67 -7.48
CA LEU A 123 5.39 -18.52 -6.43
C LEU A 123 4.35 -19.50 -6.98
N GLN A 124 3.50 -19.09 -7.90
CA GLN A 124 2.49 -19.97 -8.53
C GLN A 124 3.07 -21.14 -9.33
N GLN A 125 4.36 -21.09 -9.69
CA GLN A 125 5.00 -22.20 -10.38
C GLN A 125 5.35 -23.36 -9.45
N HIS A 126 5.28 -23.17 -8.13
CA HIS A 126 5.57 -24.21 -7.16
C HIS A 126 4.30 -24.98 -6.76
N LYS A 127 4.33 -26.32 -6.86
CA LYS A 127 3.15 -27.19 -6.67
C LYS A 127 2.45 -27.06 -5.32
N ASN A 128 3.20 -26.73 -4.27
CA ASN A 128 2.71 -26.68 -2.90
C ASN A 128 2.46 -25.25 -2.40
N VAL A 129 2.49 -24.26 -3.29
CA VAL A 129 2.27 -22.85 -2.97
C VAL A 129 1.01 -22.37 -3.66
N GLU A 130 0.12 -21.73 -2.91
CA GLU A 130 -1.17 -21.26 -3.39
C GLU A 130 -1.32 -19.76 -3.05
N LEU A 131 -1.66 -18.92 -4.02
CA LEU A 131 -2.05 -17.55 -3.72
C LEU A 131 -3.40 -17.54 -3.02
N ALA A 132 -3.46 -16.92 -1.85
CA ALA A 132 -4.72 -16.76 -1.11
C ALA A 132 -5.66 -15.76 -1.77
N TYR A 133 -5.09 -14.73 -2.44
CA TYR A 133 -5.80 -13.68 -3.17
C TYR A 133 -5.05 -13.30 -4.44
N PRO A 134 -5.72 -12.72 -5.45
CA PRO A 134 -5.05 -12.09 -6.59
C PRO A 134 -4.06 -10.99 -6.13
N THR A 135 -2.95 -10.85 -6.85
CA THR A 135 -1.95 -9.81 -6.57
C THR A 135 -2.23 -8.59 -7.43
N ASP A 136 -2.99 -7.65 -6.90
CA ASP A 136 -3.42 -6.44 -7.62
C ASP A 136 -2.40 -5.28 -7.49
N ALA A 137 -1.56 -5.30 -6.46
CA ALA A 137 -0.56 -4.28 -6.19
C ALA A 137 0.77 -4.92 -5.74
N ASN A 138 1.41 -4.35 -4.71
CA ASN A 138 2.71 -4.79 -4.23
C ASN A 138 2.67 -5.79 -3.06
N GLU A 139 1.48 -6.22 -2.63
CA GLU A 139 1.30 -7.21 -1.57
C GLU A 139 0.89 -8.55 -2.16
N VAL A 140 1.56 -9.61 -1.72
CA VAL A 140 1.29 -10.99 -2.13
C VAL A 140 0.86 -11.79 -0.91
N PHE A 141 -0.36 -12.29 -0.94
CA PHE A 141 -0.90 -13.17 0.10
C PHE A 141 -0.82 -14.60 -0.39
N VAL A 142 -0.04 -15.43 0.29
CA VAL A 142 0.34 -16.75 -0.20
C VAL A 142 0.38 -17.79 0.91
N LYS A 143 -0.15 -18.97 0.66
CA LYS A 143 -0.03 -20.14 1.54
C LYS A 143 1.25 -20.88 1.18
N ILE A 144 2.19 -20.92 2.10
CA ILE A 144 3.50 -21.56 1.95
C ILE A 144 3.63 -22.66 3.00
N PRO A 145 4.01 -23.89 2.64
CA PRO A 145 4.27 -24.96 3.59
C PRO A 145 5.37 -24.61 4.60
N LYS A 146 5.23 -25.11 5.83
CA LYS A 146 6.15 -24.80 6.94
C LYS A 146 7.62 -25.12 6.60
N ASN A 147 7.87 -26.24 5.96
CA ASN A 147 9.23 -26.63 5.55
C ASN A 147 9.88 -25.63 4.60
N ILE A 148 9.10 -25.02 3.69
CA ILE A 148 9.60 -23.97 2.79
C ILE A 148 9.83 -22.66 3.57
N ILE A 149 8.97 -22.31 4.51
CA ILE A 149 9.18 -21.16 5.41
C ILE A 149 10.48 -21.34 6.20
N ASP A 150 10.71 -22.52 6.77
CA ASP A 150 11.93 -22.83 7.53
C ASP A 150 13.19 -22.76 6.65
N GLN A 151 13.08 -23.21 5.40
CA GLN A 151 14.15 -23.10 4.41
C GLN A 151 14.44 -21.63 4.08
N LEU A 152 13.44 -20.81 3.82
CA LEU A 152 13.59 -19.36 3.58
C LEU A 152 14.23 -18.66 4.79
N ASN A 153 13.76 -18.97 6.00
CA ASN A 153 14.31 -18.39 7.22
C ASN A 153 15.78 -18.80 7.43
N SER A 154 16.17 -20.03 7.09
CA SER A 154 17.59 -20.50 7.15
C SER A 154 18.51 -19.74 6.18
N HIS A 155 17.97 -19.18 5.10
CA HIS A 155 18.69 -18.34 4.14
C HIS A 155 18.60 -16.83 4.46
N GLY A 156 18.11 -16.47 5.66
CA GLY A 156 18.08 -15.09 6.15
C GLY A 156 16.82 -14.29 5.82
N TYR A 157 15.85 -14.89 5.14
CA TYR A 157 14.54 -14.27 4.98
C TYR A 157 13.75 -14.42 6.28
N LYS A 158 13.17 -13.33 6.78
CA LYS A 158 12.33 -13.37 7.99
C LYS A 158 10.88 -13.43 7.59
N ILE A 159 10.37 -14.64 7.44
CA ILE A 159 8.95 -14.87 7.17
C ILE A 159 8.23 -15.03 8.50
N ASN A 160 7.34 -14.11 8.81
CA ASN A 160 6.48 -14.23 9.98
C ASN A 160 5.35 -15.22 9.65
N ASP A 161 5.17 -16.19 10.56
CA ASP A 161 4.08 -17.16 10.49
C ASP A 161 2.74 -16.56 10.95
N ASP A 162 2.67 -15.24 11.09
CA ASP A 162 1.46 -14.53 11.53
C ASP A 162 0.32 -14.84 10.55
N GLU A 163 -0.65 -15.57 11.08
CA GLU A 163 -1.79 -16.07 10.33
C GLU A 163 -2.67 -14.90 9.88
N TRP A 164 -2.58 -14.52 8.60
CA TRP A 164 -3.66 -13.84 7.93
C TRP A 164 -4.72 -14.85 7.53
N GLU A 165 -5.98 -14.46 7.61
CA GLU A 165 -7.14 -15.27 7.26
C GLU A 165 -6.82 -16.57 6.50
N GLY A 166 -6.87 -17.71 7.18
CA GLY A 166 -6.63 -19.03 6.57
C GLY A 166 -5.18 -19.46 6.40
N LYS A 167 -4.23 -18.95 7.22
CA LYS A 167 -2.80 -19.33 7.23
C LYS A 167 -1.98 -18.86 6.02
N ALA A 168 -2.33 -17.72 5.45
CA ALA A 168 -1.56 -17.10 4.40
C ALA A 168 -0.45 -16.20 4.97
N VAL A 169 0.73 -16.27 4.40
CA VAL A 169 1.83 -15.34 4.63
C VAL A 169 1.63 -14.10 3.76
N ARG A 170 1.87 -12.93 4.31
CA ARG A 170 1.90 -11.68 3.56
C ARG A 170 3.32 -11.28 3.20
N LEU A 171 3.63 -11.27 1.92
CA LEU A 171 4.89 -10.77 1.38
C LEU A 171 4.65 -9.39 0.74
N VAL A 172 5.60 -8.47 0.90
CA VAL A 172 5.46 -7.09 0.42
C VAL A 172 6.68 -6.70 -0.38
N ALA A 173 6.50 -6.34 -1.64
CA ALA A 173 7.54 -5.72 -2.43
C ALA A 173 7.59 -4.21 -2.15
N ALA A 174 8.76 -3.67 -1.87
CA ALA A 174 8.98 -2.25 -1.61
C ALA A 174 9.31 -1.49 -2.90
N TRP A 175 9.27 -0.17 -2.82
CA TRP A 175 9.61 0.74 -3.92
C TRP A 175 11.05 0.59 -4.42
N ASN A 176 11.94 0.02 -3.61
CA ASN A 176 13.36 -0.24 -3.91
C ASN A 176 13.72 -1.74 -3.90
N THR A 177 12.74 -2.63 -3.99
CA THR A 177 12.99 -4.08 -4.08
C THR A 177 13.82 -4.39 -5.32
N ASP A 178 15.00 -5.01 -5.15
CA ASP A 178 15.83 -5.41 -6.27
C ASP A 178 15.22 -6.63 -6.97
N PRO A 179 15.13 -6.63 -8.31
CA PRO A 179 14.70 -7.81 -9.07
C PRO A 179 15.50 -9.08 -8.78
N THR A 180 16.77 -8.97 -8.43
CA THR A 180 17.66 -10.09 -8.06
C THR A 180 17.32 -10.69 -6.70
N ASP A 181 16.80 -9.88 -5.76
CA ASP A 181 16.33 -10.37 -4.47
C ASP A 181 15.08 -11.24 -4.65
N VAL A 182 14.17 -10.83 -5.54
CA VAL A 182 12.99 -11.62 -5.89
C VAL A 182 13.40 -12.96 -6.53
N GLU A 183 14.37 -12.93 -7.45
CA GLU A 183 14.90 -14.15 -8.09
C GLU A 183 15.55 -15.08 -7.08
N SER A 184 16.36 -14.56 -6.17
CA SER A 184 17.03 -15.30 -5.11
C SER A 184 16.02 -15.98 -4.19
N PHE A 185 14.98 -15.24 -3.78
CA PHE A 185 13.87 -15.77 -2.99
C PHE A 185 13.17 -16.94 -3.71
N LEU A 186 12.82 -16.76 -4.98
CA LEU A 186 12.14 -17.78 -5.78
C LEU A 186 13.02 -19.01 -6.05
N ASN A 187 14.32 -18.87 -6.17
CA ASN A 187 15.25 -19.98 -6.38
C ASN A 187 15.34 -20.90 -5.15
N ILE A 188 15.27 -20.33 -3.94
CA ILE A 188 15.24 -21.12 -2.70
C ILE A 188 13.99 -22.00 -2.65
N ILE A 189 12.85 -21.46 -3.07
CA ILE A 189 11.58 -22.21 -3.06
C ILE A 189 11.59 -23.36 -4.08
N LYS A 190 12.34 -23.23 -5.16
CA LYS A 190 12.44 -24.25 -6.22
C LYS A 190 13.37 -25.42 -5.88
N SER A 191 14.27 -25.23 -4.94
CA SER A 191 15.24 -26.23 -4.52
C SER A 191 14.64 -27.19 -3.49
#